data_0e4ae5919f5f4f68810eb65f9b9c9dc9
#
_entry.id   0e4ae5919f5f4f68810eb65f9b9c9dc9
#
_cell.length_a   1.000
_cell.length_b   1.000
_cell.length_c   1.000
_cell.angle_alpha   90.00
_cell.angle_beta   90.00
_cell.angle_gamma   90.00
#
_symmetry.space_group_name_H-M   'P 1'
#
loop_
_entity.id
_entity.type
_entity.pdbx_description
1 polymer ?
#
loop_
_entity_poly.entity_id
_entity_poly.type
_entity_poly.pdbx_seq_one_letter_code
_entity_poly.pdbx_strand_id
1 'polypeptide(L)'
;MKKIVALIALALPLYAVPAHASAELAAKSKCMSCHQVDKKVLGPSFKEVAAKYKDTKKADDMLAEGILKGSKNKWGKIPMPAQKISPDDAKALAKWILKS
;
A
#
# COMPACT_ATOMS: atom_id res chain seq x y z
N MET A 1 51.16 -7.15 -28.80
CA MET A 1 50.41 -6.05 -28.12
C MET A 1 48.97 -6.48 -28.00
N LYS A 2 48.62 -6.93 -26.85
CA LYS A 2 47.27 -7.41 -26.61
C LYS A 2 46.55 -6.35 -25.76
N LYS A 3 45.59 -5.68 -26.35
CA LYS A 3 44.72 -4.79 -25.65
C LYS A 3 43.65 -5.58 -24.97
N ILE A 4 43.73 -5.66 -23.66
CA ILE A 4 42.68 -6.26 -22.87
C ILE A 4 41.66 -5.15 -22.60
N VAL A 5 40.56 -5.25 -23.30
CA VAL A 5 39.40 -4.42 -22.99
C VAL A 5 38.63 -5.12 -21.88
N ALA A 6 38.83 -4.65 -20.67
CA ALA A 6 38.01 -5.09 -19.55
C ALA A 6 36.62 -4.48 -19.70
N LEU A 7 35.66 -5.27 -20.13
CA LEU A 7 34.25 -4.92 -20.07
C LEU A 7 33.82 -5.02 -18.60
N ILE A 8 33.76 -3.88 -17.94
CA ILE A 8 33.14 -3.81 -16.64
C ILE A 8 31.64 -3.79 -16.86
N ALA A 9 31.03 -4.95 -16.69
CA ALA A 9 29.58 -5.02 -16.63
C ALA A 9 29.14 -4.36 -15.31
N LEU A 10 28.62 -3.15 -15.38
CA LEU A 10 27.94 -2.54 -14.26
C LEU A 10 26.59 -3.24 -14.08
N ALA A 11 26.55 -4.17 -13.13
CA ALA A 11 25.29 -4.68 -12.65
C ALA A 11 24.68 -3.64 -11.74
N LEU A 12 23.72 -2.88 -12.25
CA LEU A 12 22.89 -2.01 -11.42
C LEU A 12 21.92 -2.89 -10.64
N PRO A 13 21.92 -2.81 -9.30
CA PRO A 13 20.90 -3.49 -8.54
C PRO A 13 19.55 -2.86 -8.87
N LEU A 14 18.70 -3.62 -9.49
CA LEU A 14 17.30 -3.25 -9.67
C LEU A 14 16.61 -3.38 -8.32
N TYR A 15 16.46 -2.28 -7.63
CA TYR A 15 15.53 -2.18 -6.50
C TYR A 15 14.12 -2.03 -7.03
N ALA A 16 13.62 -3.06 -7.67
CA ALA A 16 12.20 -3.17 -7.87
C ALA A 16 11.60 -3.57 -6.52
N VAL A 17 10.93 -2.64 -5.85
CA VAL A 17 9.98 -3.02 -4.80
C VAL A 17 8.88 -3.78 -5.55
N PRO A 18 8.81 -5.11 -5.46
CA PRO A 18 7.80 -5.83 -6.20
C PRO A 18 6.42 -5.39 -5.70
N ALA A 19 5.49 -5.17 -6.62
CA ALA A 19 4.09 -4.88 -6.29
C ALA A 19 3.49 -5.92 -5.32
N HIS A 20 4.07 -7.12 -5.27
CA HIS A 20 3.72 -8.21 -4.36
C HIS A 20 3.99 -7.89 -2.89
N ALA A 21 4.99 -7.07 -2.56
CA ALA A 21 5.35 -6.78 -1.17
C ALA A 21 4.20 -6.12 -0.41
N SER A 22 3.44 -5.23 -1.05
CA SER A 22 2.32 -4.53 -0.42
C SER A 22 1.06 -5.39 -0.36
N ALA A 23 0.81 -6.26 -1.34
CA ALA A 23 -0.27 -7.24 -1.28
C ALA A 23 -0.01 -8.28 -0.18
N GLU A 24 1.22 -8.77 -0.08
CA GLU A 24 1.63 -9.66 1.01
C GLU A 24 1.53 -8.99 2.37
N LEU A 25 1.92 -7.74 2.46
CA LEU A 25 1.81 -6.95 3.68
C LEU A 25 0.36 -6.77 4.09
N ALA A 26 -0.55 -6.50 3.16
CA ALA A 26 -1.98 -6.42 3.41
C ALA A 26 -2.54 -7.73 3.97
N ALA A 27 -2.14 -8.85 3.40
CA ALA A 27 -2.53 -10.16 3.89
C ALA A 27 -1.98 -10.45 5.30
N LYS A 28 -0.71 -10.17 5.50
CA LYS A 28 -0.01 -10.35 6.79
C LYS A 28 -0.62 -9.45 7.88
N SER A 29 -1.02 -8.25 7.53
CA SER A 29 -1.60 -7.28 8.45
C SER A 29 -3.12 -7.47 8.63
N LYS A 30 -3.68 -8.55 8.08
CA LYS A 30 -5.09 -8.92 8.18
C LYS A 30 -6.07 -7.91 7.58
N CYS A 31 -5.61 -7.06 6.68
CA CYS A 31 -6.48 -6.12 5.96
C CYS A 31 -7.56 -6.86 5.18
N MET A 32 -7.22 -8.01 4.62
CA MET A 32 -8.12 -8.82 3.80
C MET A 32 -9.25 -9.48 4.58
N SER A 33 -9.25 -9.39 5.90
CA SER A 33 -10.39 -9.84 6.73
C SER A 33 -11.61 -8.95 6.56
N CYS A 34 -11.41 -7.67 6.23
CA CYS A 34 -12.46 -6.68 6.09
C CYS A 34 -12.48 -5.99 4.73
N HIS A 35 -11.40 -6.07 3.98
CA HIS A 35 -11.26 -5.44 2.68
C HIS A 35 -10.96 -6.46 1.58
N GLN A 36 -11.37 -6.15 0.36
CA GLN A 36 -10.91 -6.80 -0.86
C GLN A 36 -10.56 -5.74 -1.89
N VAL A 37 -9.84 -6.14 -2.94
CA VAL A 37 -9.43 -5.20 -3.99
C VAL A 37 -10.65 -4.69 -4.77
N ASP A 38 -11.55 -5.60 -5.16
CA ASP A 38 -12.64 -5.31 -6.09
C ASP A 38 -14.04 -5.26 -5.46
N LYS A 39 -14.19 -5.79 -4.26
CA LYS A 39 -15.50 -5.95 -3.63
C LYS A 39 -15.56 -5.30 -2.26
N LYS A 40 -16.70 -4.69 -1.98
CA LYS A 40 -17.03 -4.27 -0.63
C LYS A 40 -17.39 -5.51 0.21
N VAL A 41 -16.78 -5.60 1.38
CA VAL A 41 -17.09 -6.62 2.39
C VAL A 41 -17.57 -5.89 3.64
N LEU A 42 -16.83 -5.93 4.74
CA LEU A 42 -17.08 -5.08 5.90
C LEU A 42 -16.61 -3.65 5.66
N GLY A 43 -15.44 -3.51 5.05
CA GLY A 43 -14.91 -2.23 4.63
C GLY A 43 -15.06 -2.01 3.12
N PRO A 44 -14.79 -0.80 2.63
CA PRO A 44 -14.81 -0.51 1.21
C PRO A 44 -13.74 -1.32 0.47
N SER A 45 -13.97 -1.57 -0.82
CA SER A 45 -12.93 -2.14 -1.67
C SER A 45 -11.75 -1.17 -1.79
N PHE A 46 -10.57 -1.68 -2.03
CA PHE A 46 -9.40 -0.80 -2.25
C PHE A 46 -9.57 0.05 -3.50
N LYS A 47 -10.27 -0.43 -4.52
CA LYS A 47 -10.61 0.37 -5.70
C LYS A 47 -11.52 1.55 -5.38
N GLU A 48 -12.50 1.37 -4.52
CA GLU A 48 -13.37 2.47 -4.04
C GLU A 48 -12.57 3.50 -3.26
N VAL A 49 -11.65 3.06 -2.41
CA VAL A 49 -10.77 3.96 -1.66
C VAL A 49 -9.87 4.75 -2.60
N ALA A 50 -9.25 4.08 -3.57
CA ALA A 50 -8.41 4.74 -4.57
C ALA A 50 -9.19 5.78 -5.36
N ALA A 51 -10.40 5.46 -5.78
CA ALA A 51 -11.26 6.38 -6.52
C ALA A 51 -11.65 7.62 -5.71
N LYS A 52 -11.98 7.42 -4.42
CA LYS A 52 -12.36 8.53 -3.53
C LYS A 52 -11.22 9.52 -3.29
N TYR A 53 -10.01 9.02 -3.16
CA TYR A 53 -8.84 9.84 -2.84
C TYR A 53 -7.97 10.21 -4.04
N LYS A 54 -8.42 9.91 -5.24
CA LYS A 54 -7.68 10.11 -6.49
C LYS A 54 -7.07 11.50 -6.65
N ASP A 55 -7.82 12.55 -6.32
CA ASP A 55 -7.40 13.94 -6.46
C ASP A 55 -7.07 14.61 -5.13
N THR A 56 -6.94 13.83 -4.07
CA THR A 56 -6.65 14.34 -2.74
C THR A 56 -5.15 14.47 -2.52
N LYS A 57 -4.69 15.65 -2.17
CA LYS A 57 -3.29 15.88 -1.81
C LYS A 57 -2.96 15.13 -0.53
N LYS A 58 -1.79 14.51 -0.49
CA LYS A 58 -1.32 13.72 0.65
C LYS A 58 -2.27 12.58 1.05
N ALA A 59 -2.93 12.00 0.06
CA ALA A 59 -3.86 10.90 0.28
C ALA A 59 -3.17 9.70 0.96
N ASP A 60 -1.93 9.41 0.62
CA ASP A 60 -1.14 8.36 1.24
C ASP A 60 -0.92 8.60 2.74
N ASP A 61 -0.63 9.82 3.15
CA ASP A 61 -0.49 10.18 4.57
C ASP A 61 -1.83 10.07 5.31
N MET A 62 -2.91 10.52 4.69
CA MET A 62 -4.25 10.42 5.27
C MET A 62 -4.69 8.98 5.46
N LEU A 63 -4.46 8.13 4.48
CA LEU A 63 -4.78 6.72 4.57
C LEU A 63 -3.90 6.00 5.58
N ALA A 64 -2.62 6.30 5.62
CA ALA A 64 -1.70 5.73 6.61
C ALA A 64 -2.12 6.11 8.03
N GLU A 65 -2.52 7.34 8.26
CA GLU A 65 -3.05 7.79 9.55
C GLU A 65 -4.32 7.03 9.93
N GLY A 66 -5.24 6.85 8.99
CA GLY A 66 -6.46 6.06 9.21
C GLY A 66 -6.17 4.59 9.56
N ILE A 67 -5.15 3.99 8.95
CA ILE A 67 -4.72 2.64 9.28
C ILE A 67 -4.17 2.56 10.70
N LEU A 68 -3.33 3.51 11.08
CA LEU A 68 -2.66 3.51 12.38
C LEU A 68 -3.59 3.89 13.55
N LYS A 69 -4.48 4.83 13.33
CA LYS A 69 -5.35 5.39 14.37
C LYS A 69 -6.79 4.88 14.31
N GLY A 70 -7.14 4.20 13.23
CA GLY A 70 -8.52 3.83 12.95
C GLY A 70 -9.29 4.95 12.30
N SER A 71 -10.51 4.64 11.86
CA SER A 71 -11.35 5.58 11.12
C SER A 71 -12.82 5.33 11.48
N LYS A 72 -13.56 6.41 11.68
CA LYS A 72 -14.99 6.38 12.01
C LYS A 72 -15.78 7.23 11.03
N ASN A 73 -16.97 6.73 10.67
CA ASN A 73 -17.95 7.50 9.89
C ASN A 73 -17.48 7.98 8.50
N LYS A 74 -16.41 7.41 7.97
CA LYS A 74 -15.92 7.75 6.61
C LYS A 74 -16.55 6.91 5.52
N TRP A 75 -16.86 5.66 5.83
CA TRP A 75 -17.36 4.67 4.89
C TRP A 75 -18.62 3.96 5.38
N GLY A 76 -19.36 4.58 6.27
CA GLY A 76 -20.54 4.03 6.87
C GLY A 76 -20.41 3.96 8.39
N LYS A 77 -21.27 3.17 9.02
CA LYS A 77 -21.37 3.11 10.49
C LYS A 77 -20.33 2.22 11.15
N ILE A 78 -19.77 1.27 10.42
CA ILE A 78 -18.79 0.33 10.97
C ILE A 78 -17.42 1.03 11.01
N PRO A 79 -16.83 1.22 12.20
CA PRO A 79 -15.51 1.83 12.30
C PRO A 79 -14.44 0.84 11.87
N MET A 80 -13.37 1.36 11.26
CA MET A 80 -12.15 0.61 11.05
C MET A 80 -11.30 0.72 12.32
N PRO A 81 -10.95 -0.39 12.97
CA PRO A 81 -10.09 -0.34 14.14
C PRO A 81 -8.66 0.05 13.77
N ALA A 82 -7.95 0.66 14.71
CA ALA A 82 -6.53 0.95 14.57
C ALA A 82 -5.73 -0.34 14.38
N GLN A 83 -4.79 -0.34 13.45
CA GLN A 83 -3.95 -1.47 13.17
C GLN A 83 -2.58 -1.32 13.86
N LYS A 84 -2.07 -2.41 14.41
CA LYS A 84 -0.77 -2.43 15.10
C LYS A 84 0.34 -2.77 14.10
N ILE A 85 0.66 -1.83 13.25
CA ILE A 85 1.75 -1.96 12.28
C ILE A 85 2.64 -0.72 12.36
N SER A 86 3.83 -0.79 11.76
CA SER A 86 4.73 0.35 11.74
C SER A 86 4.19 1.47 10.85
N PRO A 87 4.55 2.74 11.12
CA PRO A 87 4.23 3.85 10.23
C PRO A 87 4.72 3.65 8.79
N ASP A 88 5.88 3.04 8.60
CA ASP A 88 6.42 2.74 7.27
C ASP A 88 5.55 1.73 6.53
N ASP A 89 5.11 0.69 7.22
CA ASP A 89 4.21 -0.30 6.65
C ASP A 89 2.84 0.30 6.31
N ALA A 90 2.31 1.15 7.17
CA ALA A 90 1.05 1.85 6.91
C ALA A 90 1.15 2.73 5.67
N LYS A 91 2.27 3.44 5.49
CA LYS A 91 2.54 4.26 4.32
C LYS A 91 2.65 3.42 3.05
N ALA A 92 3.37 2.29 3.11
CA ALA A 92 3.50 1.37 1.99
C ALA A 92 2.13 0.80 1.57
N LEU A 93 1.31 0.41 2.53
CA LEU A 93 -0.07 -0.03 2.28
C LEU A 93 -0.91 1.06 1.65
N ALA A 94 -0.85 2.28 2.18
CA ALA A 94 -1.59 3.41 1.66
C ALA A 94 -1.26 3.68 0.18
N LYS A 95 0.01 3.68 -0.17
CA LYS A 95 0.46 3.85 -1.55
C LYS A 95 -0.01 2.73 -2.46
N TRP A 96 0.02 1.51 -1.99
CA TRP A 96 -0.47 0.36 -2.74
C TRP A 96 -1.99 0.42 -2.96
N ILE A 97 -2.74 0.77 -1.92
CA ILE A 97 -4.21 0.94 -2.01
C ILE A 97 -4.57 2.00 -3.05
N LEU A 98 -3.86 3.12 -3.06
CA LEU A 98 -4.12 4.21 -4.01
C LEU A 98 -3.85 3.84 -5.47
N LYS A 99 -3.11 2.79 -5.72
CA LYS A 99 -2.84 2.25 -7.06
C LYS A 99 -3.80 1.11 -7.46
N SER A 100 -4.69 0.77 -6.59
CA SER A 100 -5.65 -0.32 -6.82
C SER A 100 -6.69 -0.01 -7.89
#